data_12ed659674811d83b8b2255aff59f973
#
_entry.id   12ed659674811d83b8b2255aff59f973
#
_cell.length_a   1.000
_cell.length_b   1.000
_cell.length_c   1.000
_cell.angle_alpha   90.00
_cell.angle_beta   90.00
_cell.angle_gamma   90.00
#
_symmetry.space_group_name_H-M   'P 1'
#
loop_
_entity.id
_entity.type
_entity.pdbx_description
1 polymer ?
#
loop_
_entity_poly.entity_id
_entity_poly.type
_entity_poly.pdbx_seq_one_letter_code
_entity_poly.pdbx_strand_id
1 'polypeptide(L)' 'MELRDVKPVMAQGLTVIWQNMPYTVSGCTIKYDRKNNRFYYLLELLDMTAYHSVMVVPIEDVAIAEKSTETAQI' A
#
# COMPACT_ATOMS: atom_id res chain seq x y z
N MET A 1 4.39 -5.16 -2.32
CA MET A 1 3.09 -5.67 -1.83
C MET A 1 2.34 -6.29 -2.97
N GLU A 2 1.62 -7.36 -2.73
CA GLU A 2 0.87 -8.04 -3.76
C GLU A 2 -0.61 -7.75 -3.67
N LEU A 3 -1.32 -7.98 -4.74
CA LEU A 3 -2.75 -7.70 -4.79
C LEU A 3 -3.51 -8.42 -3.66
N ARG A 4 -3.15 -9.66 -3.38
CA ARG A 4 -3.82 -10.44 -2.33
C ARG A 4 -3.62 -9.87 -0.94
N ASP A 5 -2.63 -8.98 -0.76
CA ASP A 5 -2.36 -8.38 0.53
C ASP A 5 -3.23 -7.15 0.79
N VAL A 6 -3.87 -6.62 -0.24
CA VAL A 6 -4.57 -5.33 -0.12
C VAL A 6 -5.70 -5.37 0.91
N LYS A 7 -6.58 -6.34 0.81
CA LYS A 7 -7.71 -6.39 1.75
C LYS A 7 -7.27 -6.58 3.19
N PRO A 8 -6.37 -7.53 3.51
CA PRO A 8 -5.91 -7.67 4.89
C PRO A 8 -5.20 -6.40 5.40
N VAL A 9 -4.39 -5.77 4.55
CA VAL A 9 -3.68 -4.57 4.95
C VAL A 9 -4.67 -3.45 5.27
N MET A 10 -5.69 -3.27 4.43
CA MET A 10 -6.68 -2.25 4.68
C MET A 10 -7.52 -2.56 5.91
N ALA A 11 -7.99 -3.80 6.02
CA ALA A 11 -8.87 -4.18 7.12
C ALA A 11 -8.19 -4.10 8.47
N GLN A 12 -6.90 -4.41 8.52
CA GLN A 12 -6.15 -4.39 9.76
C GLN A 12 -5.46 -3.06 10.03
N GLY A 13 -5.56 -2.14 9.09
CA GLY A 13 -4.91 -0.83 9.23
C GLY A 13 -3.40 -0.92 9.32
N LEU A 14 -2.80 -1.84 8.58
CA LEU A 14 -1.35 -2.03 8.66
C LEU A 14 -0.62 -0.88 7.99
N THR A 15 0.55 -0.58 8.52
CA THR A 15 1.41 0.45 7.95
C THR A 15 2.15 -0.12 6.75
N VAL A 16 2.25 0.66 5.70
CA VAL A 16 3.06 0.30 4.53
C VAL A 16 4.13 1.36 4.35
N ILE A 17 5.17 0.99 3.61
CA ILE A 17 6.30 1.88 3.35
C ILE A 17 6.38 2.18 1.86
N TRP A 18 6.50 3.45 1.52
CA TRP A 18 6.75 3.89 0.16
C TRP A 18 7.78 4.99 0.23
N GLN A 19 8.88 4.79 -0.51
CA GLN A 19 10.01 5.73 -0.51
C GLN A 19 10.48 6.05 0.91
N ASN A 20 10.61 5.02 1.71
CA ASN A 20 11.10 5.11 3.09
C ASN A 20 10.21 5.90 4.05
N MET A 21 8.96 6.12 3.69
CA MET A 21 8.02 6.84 4.55
C MET A 21 6.81 5.97 4.84
N PRO A 22 6.22 6.09 6.02
CA PRO A 22 5.07 5.27 6.40
C PRO A 22 3.74 5.87 5.93
N TYR A 23 2.85 4.99 5.50
CA TYR A 23 1.51 5.38 5.07
C TYR A 23 0.53 4.29 5.44
N THR A 24 -0.76 4.58 5.34
CA THR A 24 -1.79 3.57 5.40
C THR A 24 -2.46 3.50 4.04
N VAL A 25 -3.06 2.36 3.71
CA VAL A 25 -3.72 2.18 2.43
C VAL A 25 -5.20 2.46 2.58
N SER A 26 -5.71 3.38 1.77
CA SER A 26 -7.13 3.72 1.80
C SER A 26 -7.90 3.16 0.61
N GLY A 27 -7.22 2.69 -0.41
CA GLY A 27 -7.91 2.15 -1.56
C GLY A 27 -6.98 1.51 -2.55
N CYS A 28 -7.56 0.82 -3.52
CA CYS A 28 -6.81 0.18 -4.59
C CYS A 28 -7.59 0.33 -5.88
N THR A 29 -6.93 0.78 -6.93
CA THR A 29 -7.56 0.97 -8.23
C THR A 29 -6.99 -0.03 -9.22
N ILE A 30 -7.87 -0.65 -10.00
CA ILE A 30 -7.47 -1.58 -11.05
C ILE A 30 -7.56 -0.83 -12.38
N LYS A 31 -6.47 -0.87 -13.14
CA LYS A 31 -6.43 -0.25 -14.45
C LYS A 31 -5.99 -1.26 -15.50
N TYR A 32 -6.37 -1.02 -16.72
CA TYR A 32 -5.98 -1.91 -17.82
C TYR A 32 -5.12 -1.14 -18.82
N ASP A 33 -3.93 -1.68 -19.09
CA ASP A 33 -3.01 -1.09 -20.04
C ASP A 33 -3.24 -1.77 -21.40
N ARG A 34 -3.87 -1.05 -22.32
CA ARG A 34 -4.21 -1.62 -23.63
C ARG A 34 -3.00 -1.87 -24.50
N LYS A 35 -1.94 -1.10 -24.31
CA LYS A 35 -0.74 -1.28 -25.10
C LYS A 35 -0.06 -2.59 -24.78
N ASN A 36 0.00 -2.94 -23.52
CA ASN A 36 0.68 -4.15 -23.08
C ASN A 36 -0.26 -5.29 -22.74
N ASN A 37 -1.57 -5.07 -22.92
CA ASN A 37 -2.60 -6.06 -22.67
C ASN A 37 -2.49 -6.67 -21.28
N ARG A 38 -2.42 -5.82 -20.28
CA ARG A 38 -2.32 -6.33 -18.91
C ARG A 38 -2.96 -5.38 -17.95
N PHE A 39 -3.36 -5.91 -16.79
CA PHE A 39 -3.89 -5.09 -15.71
C PHE A 39 -2.74 -4.59 -14.87
N TYR A 40 -2.94 -3.44 -14.24
CA TYR A 40 -2.01 -2.97 -13.24
C TYR A 40 -2.82 -2.34 -12.10
N TYR A 41 -2.20 -2.23 -10.95
CA TYR A 41 -2.90 -1.84 -9.74
C TYR A 41 -2.19 -0.67 -9.08
N LEU A 42 -3.00 0.29 -8.62
CA LEU A 42 -2.48 1.46 -7.94
C LEU A 42 -3.06 1.51 -6.54
N LEU A 43 -2.24 1.84 -5.57
CA LEU A 43 -2.70 1.98 -4.21
C LEU A 43 -2.88 3.44 -3.87
N GLU A 44 -3.92 3.74 -3.11
CA GLU A 44 -4.15 5.05 -2.56
C GLU A 44 -3.56 5.06 -1.18
N LEU A 45 -2.59 5.92 -0.94
CA LEU A 45 -1.89 5.98 0.34
C LEU A 45 -2.29 7.25 1.08
N LEU A 46 -2.54 7.10 2.39
CA LEU A 46 -2.83 8.22 3.26
C LEU A 46 -1.64 8.49 4.14
N ASP A 47 -1.23 9.75 4.21
CA ASP A 47 -0.16 10.18 5.09
C ASP A 47 -0.60 9.95 6.53
N MET A 48 0.25 9.38 7.34
CA MET A 48 -0.08 9.08 8.73
C MET A 48 -0.20 10.31 9.61
N THR A 49 0.33 11.44 9.18
CA THR A 49 0.26 12.66 9.97
C THR A 49 -0.78 13.64 9.45
N ALA A 50 -1.15 13.52 8.18
CA ALA A 50 -2.13 14.42 7.59
C ALA A 50 -3.12 13.59 6.79
N TYR A 51 -4.10 13.07 7.43
CA TYR A 51 -5.00 12.09 6.85
C TYR A 51 -5.76 12.54 5.60
N HIS A 52 -5.68 13.80 5.25
CA HIS A 52 -6.33 14.28 4.04
C HIS A 52 -5.40 14.29 2.84
N SER A 53 -4.15 13.94 3.02
CA SER A 53 -3.20 13.90 1.90
C SER A 53 -3.20 12.51 1.30
N VAL A 54 -3.62 12.40 0.06
CA VAL A 54 -3.72 11.13 -0.63
C VAL A 54 -2.75 11.10 -1.81
N MET A 55 -2.04 9.99 -1.95
CA MET A 55 -1.15 9.79 -3.07
C MET A 55 -1.52 8.48 -3.73
N VAL A 56 -1.35 8.38 -5.04
CA VAL A 56 -1.65 7.15 -5.77
C VAL A 56 -0.35 6.64 -6.38
N VAL A 57 0.04 5.44 -6.02
CA VAL A 57 1.33 4.87 -6.43
C VAL A 57 1.16 3.41 -6.89
N PRO A 58 2.08 2.90 -7.73
CA PRO A 58 1.99 1.51 -8.16
C PRO A 58 2.16 0.55 -6.99
N ILE A 59 1.39 -0.52 -7.00
CA ILE A 59 1.42 -1.49 -5.92
C ILE A 59 2.80 -2.13 -5.72
N GLU A 60 3.54 -2.31 -6.79
CA GLU A 60 4.85 -2.95 -6.70
C GLU A 60 5.90 -2.07 -6.00
N ASP A 61 5.62 -0.79 -5.85
CA ASP A 61 6.55 0.12 -5.19
C ASP A 61 6.31 0.20 -3.68
N VAL A 62 5.32 -0.50 -3.18
CA VAL A 62 4.92 -0.42 -1.78
C VAL A 62 5.25 -1.72 -1.06
N ALA A 63 5.74 -1.61 0.16
CA ALA A 63 6.06 -2.77 0.98
C ALA A 63 5.29 -2.69 2.29
N ILE A 64 4.86 -3.82 2.80
CA ILE A 64 4.23 -3.88 4.12
C ILE A 64 5.33 -3.70 5.16
N ALA A 65 5.10 -2.83 6.12
CA ALA A 65 6.10 -2.60 7.14
C ALA A 65 6.31 -3.87 7.96
N GLU A 66 7.58 -4.16 8.24
CA GLU A 66 7.90 -5.35 9.00
C GLU A 66 7.61 -5.12 10.41
N LYS A 67 6.54 -5.56 10.90
CA LYS A 67 6.27 -5.32 12.20
C LYS A 67 6.65 -6.32 13.04
N SER A 68 6.70 -7.36 12.53
CA SER A 68 7.13 -8.38 13.34
C SER A 68 8.27 -8.04 13.99
N THR A 69 8.76 -7.33 13.53
CA THR A 69 9.82 -6.99 14.20
C THR A 69 9.42 -6.45 15.42
N GLU A 70 8.89 -6.37 15.62
CA GLU A 70 8.57 -6.09 16.46
C GLU A 70 8.45 -6.63 17.42
N THR A 71 8.53 -6.88 17.38
CA THR A 71 8.40 -7.39 17.98
C THR A 71 8.69 -7.87 18.67
N ALA A 72 9.07 -7.92 18.49
CA ALA A 72 9.31 -8.44 18.86
C ALA A 72 9.62 -8.48 19.78
N GLN A 73 9.65 -8.28 19.93
CA GLN A 73 9.91 -8.38 20.59
C GLN A 73 9.90 -8.61 21.63
N ILE A 74 9.84 -8.61 21.78
CA ILE A 74 9.83 -8.98 22.58
C ILE A 74 9.91 -9.34 23.19
#